data_2d77e1252ca4418aa061018e6b68ef57
#
_entry.id   2d77e1252ca4418aa061018e6b68ef57
#
_cell.length_a   1.000
_cell.length_b   1.000
_cell.length_c   1.000
_cell.angle_alpha   90.00
_cell.angle_beta   90.00
_cell.angle_gamma   90.00
#
_symmetry.space_group_name_H-M   'P 1'
#
loop_
_entity.id
_entity.type
_entity.pdbx_description
1 polymer ?
#
loop_
_entity_poly.entity_id
_entity_poly.type
_entity_poly.pdbx_seq_one_letter_code
_entity_poly.pdbx_strand_id
1 'polypeptide(L)'
;QQTSKRNVNGLTFDGNYPAVLDSVMKLPEHTLIDDAHLRLLLTHIGSRTNEDGQPVWDDKDRENLSRLNATIWDGFISAHSHQPVCGRINAAQYPIVQAQSHGNYISMLLCTVDTKRMVVTDVEPNLIRVTPKKVLEPRAARMQAQIDSLLQNTRTKGGTPLGEVLTMAKNDLPHNRNKKWRQTEMGTLVCKAFAETYRQHAKLPDDAVIIGMSHIGSIRAGLTKGPVSVLEVGEALPFANRMKVYELTGKQLFELVDFGLHNKVYGWLQLGNAIATCNKAGNLEAVIYCNGKGK
;
A
#
# COMPACT_ATOMS: atom_id res chain seq x y z
N GLN A 1 -5.54 14.95 -2.88
CA GLN A 1 -6.69 14.05 -2.96
C GLN A 1 -6.21 12.62 -3.18
N GLN A 2 -6.44 11.73 -2.21
CA GLN A 2 -5.93 10.35 -2.22
C GLN A 2 -7.01 9.32 -2.58
N THR A 3 -8.21 9.78 -2.94
CA THR A 3 -9.35 8.95 -3.27
C THR A 3 -9.73 9.12 -4.74
N SER A 4 -10.24 8.06 -5.38
CA SER A 4 -10.72 8.11 -6.76
C SER A 4 -11.84 9.14 -6.92
N LYS A 5 -11.76 9.99 -7.95
CA LYS A 5 -12.81 10.97 -8.28
C LYS A 5 -14.21 10.37 -8.37
N ARG A 6 -14.32 9.13 -8.81
CA ARG A 6 -15.61 8.41 -8.91
C ARG A 6 -16.26 8.14 -7.54
N ASN A 7 -15.42 7.94 -6.50
CA ASN A 7 -15.89 7.60 -5.15
C ASN A 7 -16.27 8.84 -4.34
N VAL A 8 -15.97 10.04 -4.85
CA VAL A 8 -16.13 11.31 -4.15
C VAL A 8 -16.91 12.33 -4.99
N ASN A 9 -17.72 11.85 -5.92
CA ASN A 9 -18.54 12.69 -6.78
C ASN A 9 -19.50 13.54 -5.91
N GLY A 10 -19.53 14.84 -6.16
CA GLY A 10 -20.34 15.78 -5.38
C GLY A 10 -19.71 16.27 -4.06
N LEU A 11 -18.50 15.78 -3.71
CA LEU A 11 -17.75 16.26 -2.54
C LEU A 11 -16.67 17.26 -2.92
N THR A 12 -16.53 18.30 -2.12
CA THR A 12 -15.42 19.26 -2.21
C THR A 12 -14.45 19.00 -1.07
N PHE A 13 -13.16 19.02 -1.37
CA PHE A 13 -12.09 18.80 -0.40
C PHE A 13 -11.29 20.08 -0.20
N ASP A 14 -11.20 20.52 1.06
CA ASP A 14 -10.28 21.60 1.44
C ASP A 14 -8.89 21.00 1.68
N GLY A 15 -7.88 21.52 1.00
CA GLY A 15 -6.48 21.16 1.15
C GLY A 15 -5.75 21.94 2.22
N ASN A 16 -6.37 22.95 2.81
CA ASN A 16 -5.77 23.76 3.88
C ASN A 16 -6.03 23.11 5.26
N TYR A 17 -5.42 21.96 5.49
CA TYR A 17 -5.60 21.17 6.72
C TYR A 17 -5.39 21.96 8.02
N PRO A 18 -4.38 22.87 8.15
CA PRO A 18 -4.23 23.66 9.37
C PRO A 18 -5.45 24.52 9.67
N ALA A 19 -5.96 25.25 8.66
CA ALA A 19 -7.13 26.11 8.86
C ALA A 19 -8.41 25.32 9.16
N VAL A 20 -8.57 24.16 8.53
CA VAL A 20 -9.68 23.25 8.81
C VAL A 20 -9.61 22.74 10.25
N LEU A 21 -8.45 22.28 10.70
CA LEU A 21 -8.24 21.83 12.09
C LEU A 21 -8.49 22.95 13.09
N ASP A 22 -7.96 24.15 12.85
CA ASP A 22 -8.19 25.32 13.69
C ASP A 22 -9.69 25.69 13.77
N SER A 23 -10.42 25.53 12.69
CA SER A 23 -11.86 25.77 12.66
C SER A 23 -12.63 24.72 13.47
N VAL A 24 -12.27 23.44 13.29
CA VAL A 24 -12.89 22.32 14.03
C VAL A 24 -12.62 22.45 15.54
N MET A 25 -11.40 22.82 15.93
CA MET A 25 -11.03 23.01 17.33
C MET A 25 -11.82 24.12 18.05
N LYS A 26 -12.39 25.07 17.28
CA LYS A 26 -13.18 26.20 17.81
C LYS A 26 -14.68 25.91 17.87
N LEU A 27 -15.14 24.75 17.40
CA LEU A 27 -16.57 24.41 17.46
C LEU A 27 -17.01 24.21 18.93
N PRO A 28 -18.21 24.73 19.28
CA PRO A 28 -18.73 24.63 20.67
C PRO A 28 -18.81 23.20 21.22
N GLU A 29 -19.11 22.23 20.35
CA GLU A 29 -19.18 20.80 20.70
C GLU A 29 -17.80 20.19 20.99
N HIS A 30 -16.72 20.89 20.72
CA HIS A 30 -15.34 20.47 20.96
C HIS A 30 -14.68 21.10 22.19
N THR A 31 -15.46 21.69 23.09
CA THR A 31 -14.93 22.30 24.34
C THR A 31 -14.10 21.33 25.19
N LEU A 32 -14.38 20.02 25.08
CA LEU A 32 -13.58 18.97 25.74
C LEU A 32 -12.10 18.93 25.26
N ILE A 33 -11.79 19.54 24.13
CA ILE A 33 -10.41 19.58 23.60
C ILE A 33 -9.56 20.53 24.45
N ASP A 34 -10.11 21.62 24.95
CA ASP A 34 -9.38 22.57 25.78
C ASP A 34 -9.02 21.97 27.15
N ASP A 35 -9.86 21.05 27.65
CA ASP A 35 -9.63 20.32 28.88
C ASP A 35 -8.80 19.02 28.70
N ALA A 36 -8.47 18.67 27.43
CA ALA A 36 -7.70 17.46 27.15
C ALA A 36 -6.24 17.62 27.58
N HIS A 37 -5.76 16.68 28.39
CA HIS A 37 -4.37 16.62 28.84
C HIS A 37 -3.42 16.00 27.82
N LEU A 38 -3.95 15.24 26.84
CA LEU A 38 -3.21 14.61 25.75
C LEU A 38 -3.99 14.82 24.44
N ARG A 39 -3.33 15.41 23.43
CA ARG A 39 -3.90 15.69 22.12
C ARG A 39 -3.11 14.99 21.02
N LEU A 40 -3.70 13.99 20.43
CA LEU A 40 -3.10 13.21 19.36
C LEU A 40 -3.81 13.47 18.02
N LEU A 41 -3.03 13.75 16.98
CA LEU A 41 -3.56 13.87 15.63
C LEU A 41 -3.46 12.52 14.91
N LEU A 42 -4.62 11.91 14.66
CA LEU A 42 -4.74 10.73 13.80
C LEU A 42 -5.00 11.18 12.36
N THR A 43 -4.11 10.80 11.45
CA THR A 43 -4.20 11.23 10.05
C THR A 43 -3.89 10.10 9.07
N HIS A 44 -4.58 10.09 7.91
CA HIS A 44 -4.24 9.22 6.79
C HIS A 44 -3.31 9.93 5.78
N ILE A 45 -2.33 10.66 6.29
CA ILE A 45 -1.31 11.37 5.51
C ILE A 45 0.00 10.61 5.63
N GLY A 46 0.68 10.42 4.49
CA GLY A 46 1.90 9.62 4.40
C GLY A 46 3.09 10.27 5.11
N SER A 47 3.82 9.45 5.83
CA SER A 47 5.16 9.77 6.33
C SER A 47 6.14 8.68 5.92
N ARG A 48 7.43 9.01 5.92
CA ARG A 48 8.52 8.09 5.62
C ARG A 48 9.77 8.45 6.41
N THR A 49 10.70 7.56 6.48
CA THR A 49 12.04 7.84 6.98
C THR A 49 12.91 8.29 5.81
N ASN A 50 13.60 9.42 5.93
CA ASN A 50 14.54 9.92 4.92
C ASN A 50 15.88 9.16 4.97
N GLU A 51 16.85 9.59 4.13
CA GLU A 51 18.18 8.95 4.05
C GLU A 51 18.99 9.12 5.35
N ASP A 52 18.72 10.17 6.12
CA ASP A 52 19.37 10.44 7.41
C ASP A 52 18.70 9.70 8.59
N GLY A 53 17.71 8.85 8.31
CA GLY A 53 16.96 8.13 9.34
C GLY A 53 15.89 8.94 10.07
N GLN A 54 15.58 10.16 9.60
CA GLN A 54 14.61 11.05 10.24
C GLN A 54 13.21 10.92 9.63
N PRO A 55 12.14 10.93 10.45
CA PRO A 55 10.77 11.02 9.96
C PRO A 55 10.51 12.32 9.19
N VAL A 56 9.91 12.17 8.01
CA VAL A 56 9.46 13.30 7.18
C VAL A 56 8.07 12.99 6.60
N TRP A 57 7.28 14.02 6.35
CA TRP A 57 6.03 13.87 5.62
C TRP A 57 6.31 13.56 4.15
N ASP A 58 5.39 12.86 3.48
CA ASP A 58 5.46 12.69 2.03
C ASP A 58 5.41 14.06 1.33
N ASP A 59 6.14 14.21 0.23
CA ASP A 59 6.41 15.48 -0.44
C ASP A 59 5.14 16.29 -0.80
N LYS A 60 4.02 15.58 -1.05
CA LYS A 60 2.75 16.22 -1.44
C LYS A 60 2.06 16.98 -0.31
N ASP A 61 2.31 16.58 0.93
CA ASP A 61 1.59 17.07 2.10
C ASP A 61 2.50 17.88 3.04
N ARG A 62 3.81 17.89 2.75
CA ARG A 62 4.84 18.47 3.62
C ARG A 62 4.58 19.94 3.98
N GLU A 63 4.20 20.75 3.02
CA GLU A 63 4.00 22.19 3.23
C GLU A 63 2.83 22.45 4.20
N ASN A 64 1.72 21.76 4.02
CA ASN A 64 0.53 21.95 4.86
C ASN A 64 0.74 21.45 6.28
N LEU A 65 1.42 20.32 6.46
CA LEU A 65 1.62 19.71 7.77
C LEU A 65 2.75 20.37 8.57
N SER A 66 3.72 21.02 7.93
CA SER A 66 4.74 21.80 8.62
C SER A 66 4.18 23.08 9.27
N ARG A 67 2.99 23.51 8.84
CA ARG A 67 2.28 24.69 9.38
C ARG A 67 1.34 24.37 10.55
N LEU A 68 1.20 23.10 10.94
CA LEU A 68 0.41 22.74 12.11
C LEU A 68 0.98 23.44 13.35
N ASN A 69 0.07 24.04 14.13
CA ASN A 69 0.47 24.80 15.32
C ASN A 69 1.13 23.86 16.36
N ALA A 70 2.39 24.15 16.62
CA ALA A 70 3.28 23.38 17.45
C ALA A 70 2.80 23.19 18.91
N THR A 71 1.95 24.06 19.39
CA THR A 71 1.59 24.09 20.83
C THR A 71 0.33 23.28 21.15
N ILE A 72 -0.34 22.73 20.15
CA ILE A 72 -1.66 22.06 20.34
C ILE A 72 -1.52 20.56 20.42
N TRP A 73 -0.55 19.95 19.71
CA TRP A 73 -0.46 18.51 19.53
C TRP A 73 0.69 17.87 20.31
N ASP A 74 0.42 16.78 21.02
CA ASP A 74 1.42 16.01 21.75
C ASP A 74 2.03 14.89 20.90
N GLY A 75 1.39 14.49 19.80
CA GLY A 75 1.92 13.48 18.88
C GLY A 75 1.05 13.19 17.69
N PHE A 76 1.64 12.48 16.71
CA PHE A 76 1.02 12.12 15.45
C PHE A 76 0.97 10.62 15.24
N ILE A 77 -0.18 10.14 14.75
CA ILE A 77 -0.35 8.78 14.24
C ILE A 77 -0.65 8.93 12.75
N SER A 78 0.30 8.54 11.90
CA SER A 78 0.19 8.66 10.44
C SER A 78 -0.11 7.29 9.78
N ALA A 79 -0.47 7.33 8.48
CA ALA A 79 -0.81 6.14 7.70
C ALA A 79 -0.49 6.37 6.21
N HIS A 80 -1.12 5.66 5.28
CA HIS A 80 -1.10 5.83 3.83
C HIS A 80 0.18 5.38 3.10
N SER A 81 1.37 5.80 3.49
CA SER A 81 2.62 5.47 2.78
C SER A 81 3.02 4.00 2.91
N HIS A 82 2.43 3.25 3.85
CA HIS A 82 2.79 1.87 4.18
C HIS A 82 4.26 1.69 4.59
N GLN A 83 4.90 2.74 5.09
CA GLN A 83 6.26 2.69 5.62
C GLN A 83 6.25 2.55 7.15
N PRO A 84 7.17 1.82 7.76
CA PRO A 84 7.35 1.90 9.21
C PRO A 84 8.03 3.22 9.53
N VAL A 85 7.40 4.05 10.35
CA VAL A 85 7.95 5.33 10.81
C VAL A 85 7.84 5.44 12.30
N CYS A 86 8.94 5.80 12.95
CA CYS A 86 9.03 5.98 14.39
C CYS A 86 10.10 7.02 14.69
N GLY A 87 9.76 8.04 15.43
CA GLY A 87 10.69 9.09 15.80
C GLY A 87 10.01 10.42 16.01
N ARG A 88 10.72 11.52 15.71
CA ARG A 88 10.24 12.88 15.90
C ARG A 88 10.26 13.63 14.57
N ILE A 89 9.23 14.42 14.30
CA ILE A 89 9.00 15.08 13.01
C ILE A 89 8.82 16.59 13.19
N ASN A 90 9.10 17.35 12.15
CA ASN A 90 9.10 18.81 12.09
C ASN A 90 10.15 19.47 13.01
N ALA A 91 10.30 20.80 12.88
CA ALA A 91 11.21 21.58 13.71
C ALA A 91 10.89 21.50 15.21
N ALA A 92 9.61 21.33 15.56
CA ALA A 92 9.14 21.20 16.93
C ALA A 92 9.31 19.79 17.52
N GLN A 93 9.90 18.85 16.76
CA GLN A 93 10.23 17.50 17.22
C GLN A 93 9.05 16.71 17.78
N TYR A 94 7.89 16.76 17.12
CA TYR A 94 6.73 15.97 17.53
C TYR A 94 6.95 14.47 17.41
N PRO A 95 6.54 13.69 18.40
CA PRO A 95 6.52 12.25 18.26
C PRO A 95 5.58 11.83 17.13
N ILE A 96 6.05 10.94 16.27
CA ILE A 96 5.27 10.36 15.18
C ILE A 96 5.47 8.86 15.08
N VAL A 97 4.38 8.15 14.84
CA VAL A 97 4.38 6.71 14.56
C VAL A 97 3.54 6.36 13.34
N GLN A 98 3.98 5.37 12.57
CA GLN A 98 3.23 4.74 11.50
C GLN A 98 3.54 3.25 11.45
N ALA A 99 2.54 2.40 11.59
CA ALA A 99 2.67 0.95 11.75
C ALA A 99 2.90 0.17 10.45
N GLN A 100 3.36 0.81 9.38
CA GLN A 100 3.51 0.17 8.08
C GLN A 100 2.13 -0.23 7.49
N SER A 101 1.94 -1.51 7.14
CA SER A 101 0.70 -2.07 6.61
C SER A 101 0.60 -3.56 6.97
N HIS A 102 -0.56 -4.16 6.72
CA HIS A 102 -0.82 -5.60 6.90
C HIS A 102 -0.55 -6.13 8.32
N GLY A 103 -0.65 -5.29 9.34
CA GLY A 103 -0.42 -5.71 10.72
C GLY A 103 1.03 -6.09 11.06
N ASN A 104 2.02 -5.67 10.25
CA ASN A 104 3.44 -5.98 10.49
C ASN A 104 4.01 -5.32 11.74
N TYR A 105 3.43 -4.20 12.16
CA TYR A 105 3.83 -3.46 13.35
C TYR A 105 2.61 -2.98 14.13
N ILE A 106 2.82 -2.72 15.40
CA ILE A 106 1.90 -1.99 16.28
C ILE A 106 2.56 -0.64 16.58
N SER A 107 1.87 0.46 16.28
CA SER A 107 2.27 1.80 16.72
C SER A 107 1.96 1.99 18.20
N MET A 108 2.92 2.53 18.94
CA MET A 108 2.76 2.84 20.35
C MET A 108 3.33 4.24 20.63
N LEU A 109 2.56 5.05 21.35
CA LEU A 109 3.01 6.29 21.97
C LEU A 109 2.96 6.07 23.49
N LEU A 110 4.12 6.05 24.11
CA LEU A 110 4.24 5.91 25.57
C LEU A 110 4.23 7.30 26.18
N CYS A 111 3.14 7.63 26.90
CA CYS A 111 2.95 8.93 27.51
C CYS A 111 3.31 8.88 29.00
N THR A 112 4.17 9.78 29.44
CA THR A 112 4.46 10.02 30.87
C THR A 112 3.60 11.17 31.35
N VAL A 113 2.83 10.96 32.42
CA VAL A 113 1.89 11.93 32.96
C VAL A 113 2.26 12.29 34.39
N ASP A 114 2.41 13.57 34.68
CA ASP A 114 2.43 14.08 36.06
C ASP A 114 0.99 14.13 36.58
N THR A 115 0.64 13.16 37.42
CA THR A 115 -0.73 13.03 37.93
C THR A 115 -1.11 14.09 38.99
N LYS A 116 -0.16 14.83 39.52
CA LYS A 116 -0.44 15.94 40.45
C LYS A 116 -0.78 17.21 39.68
N ARG A 117 -0.07 17.46 38.59
CA ARG A 117 -0.26 18.63 37.71
C ARG A 117 -1.23 18.36 36.57
N MET A 118 -1.58 17.09 36.37
CA MET A 118 -2.42 16.64 35.23
C MET A 118 -1.88 17.11 33.88
N VAL A 119 -0.58 16.96 33.65
CA VAL A 119 0.09 17.32 32.41
C VAL A 119 0.90 16.15 31.87
N VAL A 120 0.93 16.03 30.54
CA VAL A 120 1.84 15.12 29.85
C VAL A 120 3.23 15.74 29.84
N THR A 121 4.20 15.03 30.37
CA THR A 121 5.59 15.51 30.48
C THR A 121 6.48 14.96 29.38
N ASP A 122 6.13 13.82 28.79
CA ASP A 122 6.83 13.22 27.66
C ASP A 122 5.91 12.28 26.87
N VAL A 123 6.17 12.17 25.58
CA VAL A 123 5.55 11.21 24.67
C VAL A 123 6.63 10.54 23.82
N GLU A 124 6.88 9.27 24.07
CA GLU A 124 7.89 8.49 23.38
C GLU A 124 7.26 7.63 22.28
N PRO A 125 7.66 7.81 21.00
CA PRO A 125 7.18 6.99 19.91
C PRO A 125 7.88 5.63 19.88
N ASN A 126 7.14 4.56 19.62
CA ASN A 126 7.68 3.21 19.51
C ASN A 126 6.94 2.39 18.45
N LEU A 127 7.64 1.43 17.84
CA LEU A 127 7.09 0.43 16.92
C LEU A 127 7.41 -0.98 17.41
N ILE A 128 6.38 -1.75 17.65
CA ILE A 128 6.51 -3.15 18.03
C ILE A 128 6.29 -4.01 16.81
N ARG A 129 7.31 -4.74 16.37
CA ARG A 129 7.17 -5.68 15.25
C ARG A 129 6.31 -6.86 15.66
N VAL A 130 5.27 -7.14 14.88
CA VAL A 130 4.44 -8.34 15.05
C VAL A 130 5.19 -9.54 14.51
N THR A 131 5.43 -10.54 15.35
CA THR A 131 6.05 -11.81 14.95
C THR A 131 5.10 -12.96 15.20
N PRO A 132 4.89 -13.85 14.21
CA PRO A 132 4.06 -15.03 14.40
C PRO A 132 4.58 -15.90 15.55
N LYS A 133 3.70 -16.36 16.42
CA LYS A 133 4.00 -17.36 17.44
C LYS A 133 3.50 -18.73 16.99
N LYS A 134 4.30 -19.79 17.24
CA LYS A 134 3.90 -21.18 16.95
C LYS A 134 2.79 -21.65 17.90
N VAL A 135 2.79 -21.19 19.12
CA VAL A 135 1.77 -21.51 20.13
C VAL A 135 1.05 -20.23 20.48
N LEU A 136 -0.26 -20.25 20.35
CA LEU A 136 -1.11 -19.10 20.66
C LEU A 136 -1.60 -19.21 22.10
N GLU A 137 -1.63 -18.08 22.80
CA GLU A 137 -2.35 -17.92 24.05
C GLU A 137 -3.85 -18.26 23.85
N PRO A 138 -4.56 -18.76 24.88
CA PRO A 138 -5.95 -19.22 24.74
C PRO A 138 -6.90 -18.19 24.13
N ARG A 139 -6.71 -16.90 24.44
CA ARG A 139 -7.49 -15.81 23.82
C ARG A 139 -7.19 -15.63 22.34
N ALA A 140 -5.92 -15.68 21.96
CA ALA A 140 -5.48 -15.59 20.57
C ALA A 140 -5.94 -16.81 19.77
N ALA A 141 -5.89 -18.01 20.35
CA ALA A 141 -6.39 -19.24 19.73
C ALA A 141 -7.90 -19.18 19.44
N ARG A 142 -8.70 -18.64 20.38
CA ARG A 142 -10.14 -18.42 20.16
C ARG A 142 -10.40 -17.42 19.03
N MET A 143 -9.64 -16.32 18.98
CA MET A 143 -9.74 -15.33 17.91
C MET A 143 -9.35 -15.92 16.57
N GLN A 144 -8.29 -16.72 16.51
CA GLN A 144 -7.88 -17.43 15.29
C GLN A 144 -9.00 -18.37 14.80
N ALA A 145 -9.59 -19.16 15.68
CA ALA A 145 -10.72 -20.04 15.32
C ALA A 145 -11.94 -19.26 14.77
N GLN A 146 -12.21 -18.07 15.31
CA GLN A 146 -13.27 -17.19 14.77
C GLN A 146 -12.91 -16.69 13.37
N ILE A 147 -11.67 -16.26 13.14
CA ILE A 147 -11.19 -15.81 11.82
C ILE A 147 -11.28 -16.96 10.82
N ASP A 148 -10.83 -18.16 11.18
CA ASP A 148 -10.87 -19.33 10.32
C ASP A 148 -12.32 -19.69 9.94
N SER A 149 -13.24 -19.62 10.91
CA SER A 149 -14.67 -19.82 10.67
C SER A 149 -15.24 -18.76 9.71
N LEU A 150 -14.88 -17.49 9.89
CA LEU A 150 -15.30 -16.40 9.01
C LEU A 150 -14.79 -16.62 7.57
N LEU A 151 -13.52 -17.00 7.40
CA LEU A 151 -12.93 -17.27 6.09
C LEU A 151 -13.62 -18.42 5.35
N GLN A 152 -14.01 -19.48 6.08
CA GLN A 152 -14.74 -20.61 5.50
C GLN A 152 -16.19 -20.27 5.16
N ASN A 153 -16.83 -19.38 5.90
CA ASN A 153 -18.24 -19.02 5.72
C ASN A 153 -18.45 -17.82 4.80
N THR A 154 -17.46 -16.92 4.70
CA THR A 154 -17.53 -15.75 3.81
C THR A 154 -17.19 -16.18 2.38
N ARG A 155 -18.05 -15.82 1.44
CA ARG A 155 -17.91 -16.22 0.04
C ARG A 155 -17.73 -15.01 -0.88
N THR A 156 -17.01 -15.24 -1.97
CA THR A 156 -16.97 -14.32 -3.10
C THR A 156 -18.35 -14.18 -3.74
N LYS A 157 -18.53 -13.21 -4.63
CA LYS A 157 -19.75 -13.10 -5.45
C LYS A 157 -20.02 -14.36 -6.31
N GLY A 158 -18.98 -15.12 -6.63
CA GLY A 158 -19.07 -16.39 -7.35
C GLY A 158 -19.34 -17.60 -6.47
N GLY A 159 -19.53 -17.43 -5.16
CA GLY A 159 -19.86 -18.49 -4.22
C GLY A 159 -18.67 -19.24 -3.61
N THR A 160 -17.44 -18.91 -3.98
CA THR A 160 -16.22 -19.55 -3.46
C THR A 160 -15.86 -19.04 -2.06
N PRO A 161 -15.60 -19.91 -1.06
CA PRO A 161 -15.15 -19.47 0.27
C PRO A 161 -13.83 -18.70 0.20
N LEU A 162 -13.68 -17.66 1.02
CA LEU A 162 -12.43 -16.87 1.04
C LEU A 162 -11.22 -17.67 1.51
N GLY A 163 -11.44 -18.64 2.40
CA GLY A 163 -10.38 -19.53 2.90
C GLY A 163 -10.06 -20.73 1.99
N GLU A 164 -10.78 -20.88 0.85
CA GLU A 164 -10.50 -21.98 -0.08
C GLU A 164 -9.09 -21.86 -0.67
N VAL A 165 -8.31 -22.93 -0.56
CA VAL A 165 -6.96 -23.03 -1.12
C VAL A 165 -7.04 -23.35 -2.61
N LEU A 166 -6.60 -22.41 -3.44
CA LEU A 166 -6.63 -22.54 -4.91
C LEU A 166 -5.43 -23.33 -5.44
N THR A 167 -4.27 -23.17 -4.83
CA THR A 167 -3.01 -23.79 -5.27
C THR A 167 -1.92 -23.70 -4.20
N MET A 168 -0.76 -24.28 -4.50
CA MET A 168 0.44 -24.20 -3.67
C MET A 168 1.53 -23.40 -4.37
N ALA A 169 1.96 -22.31 -3.77
CA ALA A 169 3.13 -21.55 -4.24
C ALA A 169 4.42 -22.31 -3.89
N LYS A 170 5.24 -22.62 -4.90
CA LYS A 170 6.51 -23.31 -4.71
C LYS A 170 7.58 -22.43 -4.06
N ASN A 171 7.51 -21.13 -4.30
CA ASN A 171 8.44 -20.10 -3.81
C ASN A 171 7.67 -18.87 -3.38
N ASP A 172 8.33 -17.99 -2.62
CA ASP A 172 7.83 -16.64 -2.39
C ASP A 172 7.76 -15.87 -3.71
N LEU A 173 6.70 -15.10 -3.89
CA LEU A 173 6.50 -14.19 -5.02
C LEU A 173 6.40 -12.76 -4.47
N PRO A 174 7.53 -12.15 -4.14
CA PRO A 174 7.53 -10.84 -3.51
C PRO A 174 7.04 -9.73 -4.46
N HIS A 175 6.40 -8.71 -3.87
CA HIS A 175 5.94 -7.53 -4.56
C HIS A 175 6.42 -6.25 -3.85
N ASN A 176 7.64 -5.81 -4.13
CA ASN A 176 8.19 -4.59 -3.56
C ASN A 176 7.89 -3.39 -4.45
N ARG A 177 6.93 -2.56 -4.03
CA ARG A 177 6.47 -1.37 -4.74
C ARG A 177 7.45 -0.18 -4.69
N ASN A 178 8.43 -0.22 -3.83
CA ASN A 178 9.33 0.91 -3.57
C ASN A 178 10.60 0.89 -4.44
N LYS A 179 10.87 -0.22 -5.13
CA LYS A 179 12.03 -0.34 -6.01
C LYS A 179 11.74 0.22 -7.40
N LYS A 180 12.47 1.27 -7.74
CA LYS A 180 12.47 1.88 -9.09
C LYS A 180 12.95 0.87 -10.14
N TRP A 181 12.33 0.87 -11.33
CA TRP A 181 12.76 0.09 -12.50
C TRP A 181 12.79 -1.43 -12.28
N ARG A 182 11.92 -1.96 -11.44
CA ARG A 182 11.96 -3.39 -11.18
C ARG A 182 10.67 -4.09 -11.53
N GLN A 183 10.79 -5.09 -12.38
CA GLN A 183 9.82 -6.16 -12.51
C GLN A 183 9.81 -6.97 -11.22
N THR A 184 8.63 -7.26 -10.68
CA THR A 184 8.46 -8.11 -9.50
C THR A 184 8.00 -9.50 -9.92
N GLU A 185 8.30 -10.53 -9.13
CA GLU A 185 7.86 -11.90 -9.38
C GLU A 185 6.33 -11.97 -9.43
N MET A 186 5.66 -11.29 -8.49
CA MET A 186 4.20 -11.18 -8.49
C MET A 186 3.67 -10.41 -9.70
N GLY A 187 4.37 -9.33 -10.11
CA GLY A 187 4.03 -8.58 -11.32
C GLY A 187 4.09 -9.43 -12.58
N THR A 188 5.13 -10.25 -12.69
CA THR A 188 5.29 -11.21 -13.79
C THR A 188 4.16 -12.24 -13.81
N LEU A 189 3.82 -12.82 -12.66
CA LEU A 189 2.72 -13.79 -12.55
C LEU A 189 1.39 -13.19 -12.99
N VAL A 190 1.03 -12.02 -12.43
CA VAL A 190 -0.24 -11.36 -12.74
C VAL A 190 -0.34 -10.99 -14.22
N CYS A 191 0.71 -10.42 -14.80
CA CYS A 191 0.69 -10.04 -16.20
C CYS A 191 0.66 -11.27 -17.14
N LYS A 192 1.35 -12.36 -16.79
CA LYS A 192 1.22 -13.63 -17.53
C LYS A 192 -0.19 -14.20 -17.43
N ALA A 193 -0.81 -14.16 -16.24
CA ALA A 193 -2.19 -14.62 -16.05
C ALA A 193 -3.18 -13.80 -16.91
N PHE A 194 -2.99 -12.48 -17.05
CA PHE A 194 -3.82 -11.67 -17.94
C PHE A 194 -3.69 -12.10 -19.40
N ALA A 195 -2.47 -12.31 -19.87
CA ALA A 195 -2.23 -12.74 -21.25
C ALA A 195 -2.86 -14.12 -21.53
N GLU A 196 -2.70 -15.06 -20.60
CA GLU A 196 -3.23 -16.41 -20.73
C GLU A 196 -4.77 -16.45 -20.64
N THR A 197 -5.36 -15.71 -19.72
CA THR A 197 -6.82 -15.57 -19.60
C THR A 197 -7.42 -15.02 -20.89
N TYR A 198 -6.77 -14.04 -21.52
CA TYR A 198 -7.23 -13.51 -22.80
C TYR A 198 -7.07 -14.54 -23.93
N ARG A 199 -5.94 -15.26 -24.01
CA ARG A 199 -5.72 -16.32 -24.99
C ARG A 199 -6.84 -17.34 -24.97
N GLN A 200 -7.16 -17.86 -23.78
CA GLN A 200 -8.21 -18.85 -23.58
C GLN A 200 -9.60 -18.30 -23.90
N HIS A 201 -9.92 -17.10 -23.46
CA HIS A 201 -11.22 -16.46 -23.70
C HIS A 201 -11.46 -16.20 -25.18
N ALA A 202 -10.45 -15.67 -25.89
CA ALA A 202 -10.54 -15.36 -27.31
C ALA A 202 -10.23 -16.56 -28.22
N LYS A 203 -9.91 -17.73 -27.64
CA LYS A 203 -9.54 -18.96 -28.35
C LYS A 203 -8.41 -18.74 -29.37
N LEU A 204 -7.42 -17.95 -28.98
CA LEU A 204 -6.28 -17.64 -29.83
C LEU A 204 -5.29 -18.82 -29.87
N PRO A 205 -4.58 -19.00 -31.01
CA PRO A 205 -3.59 -20.07 -31.13
C PRO A 205 -2.39 -19.83 -30.18
N ASP A 206 -1.65 -20.90 -29.88
CA ASP A 206 -0.52 -20.89 -28.94
C ASP A 206 0.64 -19.97 -29.39
N ASP A 207 0.77 -19.74 -30.68
CA ASP A 207 1.79 -18.88 -31.28
C ASP A 207 1.40 -17.40 -31.35
N ALA A 208 0.16 -17.04 -31.01
CA ALA A 208 -0.27 -15.65 -30.96
C ALA A 208 0.57 -14.86 -29.94
N VAL A 209 1.10 -13.72 -30.37
CA VAL A 209 1.89 -12.81 -29.54
C VAL A 209 0.96 -12.02 -28.63
N ILE A 210 0.96 -12.35 -27.33
CA ILE A 210 0.13 -11.67 -26.33
C ILE A 210 1.03 -11.25 -25.15
N ILE A 211 1.07 -9.96 -24.90
CA ILE A 211 1.83 -9.36 -23.80
C ILE A 211 0.85 -8.83 -22.75
N GLY A 212 0.91 -9.37 -21.55
CA GLY A 212 0.16 -8.85 -20.42
C GLY A 212 0.88 -7.67 -19.80
N MET A 213 0.12 -6.65 -19.41
CA MET A 213 0.67 -5.43 -18.79
C MET A 213 -0.14 -5.02 -17.58
N SER A 214 0.54 -4.48 -16.60
CA SER A 214 -0.06 -3.82 -15.44
C SER A 214 0.90 -2.78 -14.88
N HIS A 215 0.42 -1.94 -13.98
CA HIS A 215 1.32 -1.06 -13.22
C HIS A 215 1.51 -1.61 -11.80
N ILE A 216 2.66 -1.36 -11.21
CA ILE A 216 3.05 -1.90 -9.89
C ILE A 216 2.02 -1.56 -8.79
N GLY A 217 1.35 -0.41 -8.90
CA GLY A 217 0.36 0.03 -7.91
C GLY A 217 -0.97 -0.72 -7.95
N SER A 218 -1.30 -1.43 -9.03
CA SER A 218 -2.52 -2.25 -9.13
C SER A 218 -2.40 -3.58 -8.40
N ILE A 219 -1.19 -4.02 -8.15
CA ILE A 219 -0.87 -5.22 -7.38
C ILE A 219 -0.52 -4.75 -5.96
N ARG A 220 -1.15 -5.32 -4.94
CA ARG A 220 -1.07 -4.78 -3.56
C ARG A 220 -0.27 -5.63 -2.62
N ALA A 221 -0.15 -6.92 -2.88
CA ALA A 221 0.61 -7.88 -2.08
C ALA A 221 1.37 -8.87 -2.97
N GLY A 222 2.40 -9.50 -2.43
CA GLY A 222 3.02 -10.71 -2.95
C GLY A 222 2.30 -11.94 -2.42
N LEU A 223 2.79 -13.12 -2.80
CA LEU A 223 2.37 -14.40 -2.23
C LEU A 223 3.56 -15.05 -1.53
N THR A 224 3.30 -15.75 -0.44
CA THR A 224 4.31 -16.53 0.28
C THR A 224 4.30 -17.97 -0.21
N LYS A 225 5.41 -18.67 -0.07
CA LYS A 225 5.51 -20.12 -0.30
C LYS A 225 4.52 -20.85 0.59
N GLY A 226 3.74 -21.75 -0.01
CA GLY A 226 2.73 -22.55 0.70
C GLY A 226 1.35 -22.48 0.05
N PRO A 227 0.29 -22.76 0.80
CA PRO A 227 -1.08 -22.67 0.29
C PRO A 227 -1.43 -21.24 -0.08
N VAL A 228 -2.11 -21.07 -1.21
CA VAL A 228 -2.61 -19.78 -1.69
C VAL A 228 -4.13 -19.83 -1.73
N SER A 229 -4.75 -19.01 -0.90
CA SER A 229 -6.20 -18.93 -0.77
C SER A 229 -6.83 -17.86 -1.68
N VAL A 230 -8.15 -17.95 -1.83
CA VAL A 230 -8.96 -16.93 -2.51
C VAL A 230 -8.75 -15.54 -1.88
N LEU A 231 -8.65 -15.48 -0.54
CA LEU A 231 -8.40 -14.23 0.16
C LEU A 231 -7.06 -13.61 -0.25
N GLU A 232 -5.97 -14.38 -0.25
CA GLU A 232 -4.63 -13.87 -0.59
C GLU A 232 -4.57 -13.35 -2.03
N VAL A 233 -5.23 -14.03 -2.97
CA VAL A 233 -5.38 -13.51 -4.34
C VAL A 233 -6.18 -12.21 -4.36
N GLY A 234 -7.26 -12.12 -3.56
CA GLY A 234 -8.06 -10.91 -3.41
C GLY A 234 -7.27 -9.74 -2.79
N GLU A 235 -6.40 -10.02 -1.83
CA GLU A 235 -5.50 -9.00 -1.24
C GLU A 235 -4.43 -8.54 -2.22
N ALA A 236 -3.91 -9.43 -3.04
CA ALA A 236 -2.96 -9.09 -4.09
C ALA A 236 -3.61 -8.24 -5.19
N LEU A 237 -4.86 -8.50 -5.54
CA LEU A 237 -5.61 -7.83 -6.63
C LEU A 237 -6.97 -7.29 -6.14
N PRO A 238 -7.01 -6.33 -5.20
CA PRO A 238 -8.24 -5.91 -4.53
C PRO A 238 -9.14 -5.01 -5.40
N PHE A 239 -8.69 -4.59 -6.56
CA PHE A 239 -9.43 -3.65 -7.40
C PHE A 239 -10.27 -4.40 -8.45
N ALA A 240 -11.54 -4.00 -8.60
CA ALA A 240 -12.42 -4.51 -9.65
C ALA A 240 -12.07 -3.89 -11.02
N ASN A 241 -10.83 -4.02 -11.43
CA ASN A 241 -10.34 -3.54 -12.72
C ASN A 241 -10.85 -4.44 -13.86
N ARG A 242 -11.04 -3.84 -15.04
CA ARG A 242 -11.35 -4.58 -16.27
C ARG A 242 -10.11 -4.63 -17.15
N MET A 243 -9.80 -5.80 -17.69
CA MET A 243 -8.81 -5.93 -18.74
C MET A 243 -9.30 -5.21 -20.02
N LYS A 244 -8.39 -4.54 -20.69
CA LYS A 244 -8.59 -4.00 -22.03
C LYS A 244 -7.54 -4.59 -22.94
N VAL A 245 -7.92 -4.87 -24.17
CA VAL A 245 -7.07 -5.45 -25.20
C VAL A 245 -6.88 -4.44 -26.32
N TYR A 246 -5.65 -4.33 -26.78
CA TYR A 246 -5.27 -3.46 -27.89
C TYR A 246 -4.38 -4.24 -28.85
N GLU A 247 -4.59 -4.04 -30.14
CA GLU A 247 -3.68 -4.48 -31.18
C GLU A 247 -2.66 -3.36 -31.44
N LEU A 248 -1.39 -3.67 -31.33
CA LEU A 248 -0.31 -2.71 -31.42
C LEU A 248 0.76 -3.19 -32.41
N THR A 249 1.33 -2.26 -33.17
CA THR A 249 2.58 -2.51 -33.90
C THR A 249 3.76 -2.57 -32.92
N GLY A 250 4.88 -3.16 -33.33
CA GLY A 250 6.09 -3.21 -32.50
C GLY A 250 6.58 -1.82 -32.05
N LYS A 251 6.46 -0.81 -32.94
CA LYS A 251 6.79 0.57 -32.61
C LYS A 251 5.88 1.14 -31.51
N GLN A 252 4.57 0.96 -31.62
CA GLN A 252 3.61 1.41 -30.61
C GLN A 252 3.81 0.69 -29.28
N LEU A 253 4.14 -0.60 -29.32
CA LEU A 253 4.48 -1.36 -28.12
C LEU A 253 5.72 -0.79 -27.42
N PHE A 254 6.77 -0.51 -28.20
CA PHE A 254 8.01 0.09 -27.68
C PHE A 254 7.73 1.44 -27.01
N GLU A 255 7.01 2.34 -27.69
CA GLU A 255 6.64 3.65 -27.15
C GLU A 255 5.78 3.55 -25.87
N LEU A 256 4.85 2.60 -25.82
CA LEU A 256 4.02 2.35 -24.64
C LEU A 256 4.85 1.85 -23.44
N VAL A 257 5.78 0.93 -23.69
CA VAL A 257 6.66 0.39 -22.65
C VAL A 257 7.62 1.48 -22.14
N ASP A 258 8.22 2.26 -23.03
CA ASP A 258 9.10 3.38 -22.69
C ASP A 258 8.37 4.43 -21.83
N PHE A 259 7.16 4.82 -22.25
CA PHE A 259 6.30 5.69 -21.46
C PHE A 259 6.01 5.12 -20.08
N GLY A 260 5.66 3.84 -19.97
CA GLY A 260 5.35 3.17 -18.71
C GLY A 260 6.53 3.04 -17.77
N LEU A 261 7.75 2.94 -18.31
CA LEU A 261 8.99 2.91 -17.53
C LEU A 261 9.35 4.28 -16.94
N HIS A 262 9.01 5.37 -17.63
CA HIS A 262 9.36 6.74 -17.23
C HIS A 262 8.25 7.46 -16.47
N ASN A 263 6.99 6.97 -16.56
CA ASN A 263 5.85 7.65 -15.95
C ASN A 263 5.66 7.28 -14.48
N LYS A 264 6.00 8.21 -13.60
CA LYS A 264 5.88 8.04 -12.15
C LYS A 264 4.45 8.15 -11.61
N VAL A 265 3.51 8.70 -12.37
CA VAL A 265 2.15 9.01 -11.88
C VAL A 265 1.35 7.75 -11.57
N TYR A 266 1.52 6.70 -12.38
CA TYR A 266 0.80 5.43 -12.25
C TYR A 266 1.65 4.31 -11.66
N GLY A 267 2.91 4.60 -11.32
CA GLY A 267 3.89 3.61 -10.88
C GLY A 267 4.50 2.84 -12.05
N TRP A 268 5.43 1.95 -11.71
CA TRP A 268 6.25 1.24 -12.70
C TRP A 268 5.47 0.17 -13.43
N LEU A 269 5.72 0.06 -14.74
CA LEU A 269 5.16 -0.97 -15.60
C LEU A 269 5.64 -2.36 -15.16
N GLN A 270 4.73 -3.32 -15.20
CA GLN A 270 4.98 -4.76 -15.06
C GLN A 270 4.56 -5.46 -16.34
N LEU A 271 5.37 -6.42 -16.78
CA LEU A 271 5.17 -7.14 -18.03
C LEU A 271 5.01 -8.65 -17.80
N GLY A 272 4.18 -9.29 -18.59
CA GLY A 272 4.08 -10.74 -18.74
C GLY A 272 4.28 -11.14 -20.19
N ASN A 273 5.02 -12.20 -20.45
CA ASN A 273 5.43 -12.66 -21.78
C ASN A 273 6.30 -11.68 -22.55
N ALA A 274 6.91 -10.70 -21.88
CA ALA A 274 7.90 -9.81 -22.49
C ALA A 274 8.94 -9.37 -21.48
N ILE A 275 10.12 -9.03 -21.97
CA ILE A 275 11.25 -8.46 -21.23
C ILE A 275 11.59 -7.12 -21.87
N ALA A 276 11.65 -6.07 -21.06
CA ALA A 276 12.18 -4.77 -21.45
C ALA A 276 13.65 -4.66 -21.02
N THR A 277 14.54 -4.35 -21.93
CA THR A 277 15.97 -4.10 -21.65
C THR A 277 16.24 -2.62 -21.72
N CYS A 278 16.97 -2.12 -20.73
CA CYS A 278 17.35 -0.71 -20.63
C CYS A 278 18.87 -0.59 -20.49
N ASN A 279 19.43 0.50 -21.03
CA ASN A 279 20.84 0.83 -20.83
C ASN A 279 21.11 1.32 -19.38
N LYS A 280 22.38 1.59 -19.05
CA LYS A 280 22.80 2.07 -17.73
C LYS A 280 22.15 3.41 -17.32
N ALA A 281 21.75 4.23 -18.29
CA ALA A 281 21.05 5.49 -18.06
C ALA A 281 19.54 5.29 -17.81
N GLY A 282 19.02 4.08 -18.01
CA GLY A 282 17.61 3.73 -17.84
C GLY A 282 16.75 3.94 -19.09
N ASN A 283 17.34 4.22 -20.25
CA ASN A 283 16.61 4.34 -21.51
C ASN A 283 16.29 2.94 -22.06
N LEU A 284 15.07 2.76 -22.57
CA LEU A 284 14.64 1.52 -23.18
C LEU A 284 15.44 1.23 -24.47
N GLU A 285 15.98 0.03 -24.59
CA GLU A 285 16.72 -0.43 -25.77
C GLU A 285 15.94 -1.45 -26.59
N ALA A 286 15.23 -2.37 -25.92
CA ALA A 286 14.42 -3.36 -26.61
C ALA A 286 13.25 -3.86 -25.75
N VAL A 287 12.21 -4.33 -26.42
CA VAL A 287 11.14 -5.13 -25.83
C VAL A 287 11.14 -6.48 -26.55
N ILE A 288 11.44 -7.54 -25.81
CA ILE A 288 11.60 -8.89 -26.34
C ILE A 288 10.41 -9.73 -25.89
N TYR A 289 9.67 -10.30 -26.83
CA TYR A 289 8.60 -11.25 -26.53
C TYR A 289 9.18 -12.58 -26.07
N CYS A 290 8.64 -13.14 -25.00
CA CYS A 290 9.04 -14.41 -24.40
C CYS A 290 7.84 -15.35 -24.32
N ASN A 291 7.73 -16.30 -25.22
CA ASN A 291 6.58 -17.23 -25.31
C ASN A 291 6.48 -18.28 -24.20
N GLY A 292 7.21 -18.13 -23.10
CA GLY A 292 7.19 -19.09 -21.96
C GLY A 292 7.85 -20.43 -22.20
N LYS A 293 8.25 -20.74 -23.44
CA LYS A 293 8.90 -22.03 -23.83
C LYS A 293 10.42 -21.90 -23.85
N GLY A 294 11.01 -20.83 -23.28
CA GLY A 294 12.44 -20.73 -23.03
C GLY A 294 13.34 -20.72 -24.27
N LYS A 295 12.90 -20.10 -25.37
CA LYS A 295 13.75 -19.81 -26.53
C LYS A 295 13.63 -18.38 -26.95
#